data_5649ff771661d896be5db116ead8eb42
#
_entry.id   5649ff771661d896be5db116ead8eb42
#
_cell.length_a   1.000
_cell.length_b   1.000
_cell.length_c   1.000
_cell.angle_alpha   90.00
_cell.angle_beta   90.00
_cell.angle_gamma   90.00
#
_symmetry.space_group_name_H-M   'P 1'
#
loop_
_entity.id
_entity.type
_entity.pdbx_description
1 polymer ?
#
loop_
_entity_poly.entity_id
_entity_poly.type
_entity_poly.pdbx_seq_one_letter_code
_entity_poly.pdbx_strand_id
1 'polypeptide(L)'
;QVSVLVELKARFDEENNILWAKMLEKAGCHVIYGLLGLKTHSKITLVVRREEEGIRRYVHLGTGNYNDSTAKLYTDCGLLTCDPLIGEDATAVFNMLSGYSEPLGWNKLSLAPLWLRGRFLRLIQRETRNAREGIPARIVAKMNSLCDREIIASLYEASNAGVKIQLIVRGICCLRAGIPGLSENITVCSIVGNFLEHSRIFYFENDGEPQIFMG
;
A
#
# COMPACT_ATOMS: atom_id res chain seq x y z
N GLN A 1 25.39 6.49 9.27
CA GLN A 1 25.09 5.05 9.16
C GLN A 1 23.93 4.85 8.21
N VAL A 2 24.01 3.84 7.34
CA VAL A 2 22.99 3.49 6.37
C VAL A 2 22.59 2.04 6.59
N SER A 3 21.27 1.77 6.65
CA SER A 3 20.71 0.43 6.68
C SER A 3 19.86 0.23 5.41
N VAL A 4 20.03 -0.91 4.75
CA VAL A 4 19.34 -1.23 3.51
C VAL A 4 18.73 -2.61 3.61
N LEU A 5 17.44 -2.72 3.35
CA LEU A 5 16.80 -4.02 3.16
C LEU A 5 16.83 -4.36 1.68
N VAL A 6 17.38 -5.52 1.35
CA VAL A 6 17.44 -6.07 0.00
C VAL A 6 16.54 -7.31 -0.06
N GLU A 7 15.51 -7.28 -0.93
CA GLU A 7 14.69 -8.46 -1.19
C GLU A 7 15.39 -9.37 -2.19
N LEU A 8 15.88 -10.51 -1.73
CA LEU A 8 16.63 -11.45 -2.57
C LEU A 8 15.73 -12.23 -3.54
N LYS A 9 14.49 -12.53 -3.14
CA LYS A 9 13.53 -13.29 -3.96
C LYS A 9 12.84 -12.38 -4.99
N ALA A 10 13.56 -11.94 -5.98
CA ALA A 10 13.03 -11.16 -7.10
C ALA A 10 12.89 -12.06 -8.34
N ARG A 11 11.74 -12.03 -9.04
CA ARG A 11 11.57 -12.79 -10.28
C ARG A 11 12.61 -12.37 -11.30
N PHE A 12 13.49 -13.31 -11.70
CA PHE A 12 14.51 -13.16 -12.75
C PHE A 12 15.63 -12.15 -12.46
N ASP A 13 15.82 -11.74 -11.19
CA ASP A 13 16.82 -10.73 -10.82
C ASP A 13 17.56 -11.07 -9.50
N GLU A 14 17.49 -12.34 -9.07
CA GLU A 14 18.09 -12.80 -7.81
C GLU A 14 19.60 -12.61 -7.77
N GLU A 15 20.29 -12.93 -8.87
CA GLU A 15 21.77 -12.79 -8.97
C GLU A 15 22.19 -11.33 -8.83
N ASN A 16 21.48 -10.42 -9.50
CA ASN A 16 21.77 -8.99 -9.44
C ASN A 16 21.52 -8.42 -8.03
N ASN A 17 20.44 -8.85 -7.36
CA ASN A 17 20.17 -8.44 -5.98
C ASN A 17 21.26 -8.91 -5.00
N ILE A 18 21.80 -10.12 -5.19
CA ILE A 18 22.94 -10.62 -4.40
C ILE A 18 24.18 -9.76 -4.65
N LEU A 19 24.47 -9.39 -5.88
CA LEU A 19 25.59 -8.51 -6.21
C LEU A 19 25.44 -7.13 -5.57
N TRP A 20 24.27 -6.53 -5.64
CA TRP A 20 23.97 -5.25 -4.99
C TRP A 20 24.13 -5.32 -3.46
N ALA A 21 23.61 -6.39 -2.84
CA ALA A 21 23.78 -6.60 -1.39
C ALA A 21 25.26 -6.62 -1.00
N LYS A 22 26.08 -7.37 -1.72
CA LYS A 22 27.55 -7.43 -1.47
C LYS A 22 28.24 -6.07 -1.70
N MET A 23 27.81 -5.30 -2.70
CA MET A 23 28.36 -3.96 -2.95
C MET A 23 28.00 -3.00 -1.82
N LEU A 24 26.78 -3.04 -1.31
CA LEU A 24 26.33 -2.23 -0.18
C LEU A 24 27.08 -2.57 1.10
N GLU A 25 27.30 -3.86 1.40
CA GLU A 25 28.13 -4.29 2.53
C GLU A 25 29.56 -3.76 2.42
N LYS A 26 30.19 -3.87 1.24
CA LYS A 26 31.53 -3.32 0.99
C LYS A 26 31.59 -1.80 1.16
N ALA A 27 30.48 -1.10 0.87
CA ALA A 27 30.36 0.33 1.10
C ALA A 27 30.09 0.72 2.58
N GLY A 28 30.04 -0.27 3.48
CA GLY A 28 29.82 -0.05 4.92
C GLY A 28 28.36 0.11 5.33
N CYS A 29 27.41 -0.29 4.47
CA CYS A 29 26.01 -0.32 4.82
C CYS A 29 25.68 -1.56 5.68
N HIS A 30 24.73 -1.40 6.60
CA HIS A 30 24.09 -2.53 7.26
C HIS A 30 23.01 -3.12 6.35
N VAL A 31 23.25 -4.34 5.84
CA VAL A 31 22.32 -4.98 4.90
C VAL A 31 21.43 -5.97 5.62
N ILE A 32 20.09 -5.86 5.39
CA ILE A 32 19.07 -6.76 5.90
C ILE A 32 18.53 -7.57 4.72
N TYR A 33 18.55 -8.90 4.84
CA TYR A 33 18.20 -9.84 3.77
C TYR A 33 16.75 -10.33 3.86
N GLY A 34 15.80 -9.38 3.86
CA GLY A 34 14.38 -9.69 3.92
C GLY A 34 13.90 -10.26 5.26
N LEU A 35 12.65 -10.71 5.30
CA LEU A 35 12.02 -11.36 6.46
C LEU A 35 11.72 -12.82 6.16
N LEU A 36 11.94 -13.67 7.15
CA LEU A 36 11.65 -15.10 7.01
C LEU A 36 10.13 -15.33 6.80
N GLY A 37 9.77 -16.06 5.75
CA GLY A 37 8.38 -16.38 5.45
C GLY A 37 7.55 -15.27 4.80
N LEU A 38 8.10 -14.06 4.67
CA LEU A 38 7.46 -12.92 4.01
C LEU A 38 8.30 -12.42 2.84
N LYS A 39 7.64 -11.81 1.86
CA LYS A 39 8.29 -11.04 0.81
C LYS A 39 8.11 -9.56 1.11
N THR A 40 9.21 -8.82 1.18
CA THR A 40 9.15 -7.36 1.37
C THR A 40 8.85 -6.69 0.04
N HIS A 41 7.68 -6.05 -0.07
CA HIS A 41 7.23 -5.37 -1.28
C HIS A 41 7.11 -3.84 -1.09
N SER A 42 7.35 -3.33 0.10
CA SER A 42 7.32 -1.89 0.39
C SER A 42 8.49 -1.15 -0.28
N LYS A 43 8.25 0.08 -0.70
CA LYS A 43 9.25 1.00 -1.24
C LYS A 43 9.26 2.23 -0.35
N ILE A 44 10.16 2.21 0.61
CA ILE A 44 10.27 3.23 1.64
C ILE A 44 11.72 3.65 1.82
N THR A 45 11.95 4.94 1.89
CA THR A 45 13.25 5.51 2.28
C THR A 45 13.02 6.47 3.43
N LEU A 46 13.84 6.36 4.46
CA LEU A 46 13.82 7.22 5.63
C LEU A 46 15.19 7.88 5.80
N VAL A 47 15.21 9.20 5.86
CA VAL A 47 16.39 9.99 6.23
C VAL A 47 16.11 10.70 7.55
N VAL A 48 16.95 10.44 8.56
CA VAL A 48 16.86 11.07 9.87
C VAL A 48 18.00 12.07 10.00
N ARG A 49 17.67 13.34 10.20
CA ARG A 49 18.65 14.43 10.33
C ARG A 49 18.46 15.16 11.65
N ARG A 50 19.56 15.63 12.20
CA ARG A 50 19.55 16.64 13.26
C ARG A 50 19.58 18.00 12.61
N GLU A 51 18.57 18.81 12.87
CA GLU A 51 18.44 20.19 12.40
C GLU A 51 18.42 21.13 13.60
N GLU A 52 18.30 22.42 13.37
CA GLU A 52 18.30 23.44 14.45
C GLU A 52 17.16 23.23 15.44
N GLU A 53 15.96 22.85 14.94
CA GLU A 53 14.76 22.62 15.72
C GLU A 53 14.67 21.20 16.33
N GLY A 54 15.68 20.34 16.10
CA GLY A 54 15.71 18.96 16.61
C GLY A 54 15.85 17.89 15.53
N ILE A 55 15.35 16.70 15.82
CA ILE A 55 15.40 15.56 14.88
C ILE A 55 14.25 15.66 13.90
N ARG A 56 14.57 15.70 12.61
CA ARG A 56 13.59 15.70 11.52
C ARG A 56 13.73 14.45 10.67
N ARG A 57 12.58 13.89 10.27
CA ARG A 57 12.49 12.69 9.45
C ARG A 57 11.94 13.07 8.08
N TYR A 58 12.65 12.67 7.04
CA TYR A 58 12.23 12.81 5.65
C TYR A 58 11.94 11.42 5.10
N VAL A 59 10.75 11.24 4.56
CA VAL A 59 10.28 9.93 4.11
C VAL A 59 9.91 10.00 2.63
N HIS A 60 10.38 9.03 1.85
CA HIS A 60 9.83 8.73 0.54
C HIS A 60 9.04 7.43 0.64
N LEU A 61 7.80 7.46 0.16
CA LEU A 61 6.93 6.29 -0.02
C LEU A 61 6.64 6.15 -1.50
N GLY A 62 6.77 4.97 -2.07
CA GLY A 62 6.52 4.73 -3.47
C GLY A 62 5.68 3.49 -3.74
N THR A 63 4.87 3.52 -4.79
CA THR A 63 4.23 2.32 -5.36
C THR A 63 5.20 1.56 -6.27
N GLY A 64 6.17 2.27 -6.85
CA GLY A 64 7.15 1.77 -7.81
C GLY A 64 8.42 1.24 -7.18
N ASN A 65 8.98 0.20 -7.80
CA ASN A 65 10.26 -0.35 -7.38
C ASN A 65 11.40 0.67 -7.58
N TYR A 66 12.38 0.67 -6.70
CA TYR A 66 13.67 1.36 -6.92
C TYR A 66 14.51 0.59 -7.95
N ASN A 67 14.00 0.56 -9.18
CA ASN A 67 14.59 -0.16 -10.31
C ASN A 67 14.35 0.64 -11.59
N ASP A 68 15.42 1.00 -12.28
CA ASP A 68 15.40 1.86 -13.47
C ASP A 68 14.74 1.22 -14.67
N SER A 69 14.81 -0.09 -14.82
CA SER A 69 14.18 -0.84 -15.91
C SER A 69 12.67 -0.84 -15.77
N THR A 70 12.14 -1.17 -14.57
CA THR A 70 10.69 -1.18 -14.33
C THR A 70 10.10 0.23 -14.29
N ALA A 71 10.86 1.24 -13.86
CA ALA A 71 10.43 2.63 -13.85
C ALA A 71 10.07 3.19 -15.24
N LYS A 72 10.64 2.63 -16.30
CA LYS A 72 10.35 3.01 -17.70
C LYS A 72 9.06 2.39 -18.25
N LEU A 73 8.57 1.33 -17.60
CA LEU A 73 7.46 0.50 -18.10
C LEU A 73 6.20 0.60 -17.24
N TYR A 74 6.30 1.14 -16.02
CA TYR A 74 5.22 1.16 -15.04
C TYR A 74 4.74 2.58 -14.78
N THR A 75 3.44 2.72 -14.50
CA THR A 75 2.88 3.95 -13.94
C THR A 75 2.86 3.83 -12.42
N ASP A 76 3.60 4.69 -11.77
CA ASP A 76 3.76 4.68 -10.32
C ASP A 76 3.56 6.08 -9.70
N CYS A 77 3.32 6.09 -8.39
CA CYS A 77 3.23 7.31 -7.59
C CYS A 77 4.30 7.29 -6.50
N GLY A 78 4.84 8.45 -6.19
CA GLY A 78 5.75 8.66 -5.07
C GLY A 78 5.33 9.85 -4.23
N LEU A 79 5.52 9.74 -2.92
CA LEU A 79 5.29 10.81 -1.94
C LEU A 79 6.60 11.10 -1.21
N LEU A 80 7.04 12.36 -1.27
CA LEU A 80 8.12 12.87 -0.42
C LEU A 80 7.48 13.74 0.67
N THR A 81 7.76 13.44 1.94
CA THR A 81 7.14 14.14 3.07
C THR A 81 8.07 14.21 4.27
N CYS A 82 7.81 15.18 5.15
CA CYS A 82 8.38 15.28 6.49
C CYS A 82 7.28 15.33 7.57
N ASP A 83 6.07 14.83 7.25
CA ASP A 83 4.98 14.68 8.22
C ASP A 83 5.47 13.86 9.43
N PRO A 84 5.32 14.36 10.68
CA PRO A 84 5.84 13.69 11.86
C PRO A 84 5.26 12.29 12.07
N LEU A 85 3.96 12.10 11.83
CA LEU A 85 3.28 10.83 12.03
C LEU A 85 3.73 9.77 11.02
N ILE A 86 3.93 10.18 9.75
CA ILE A 86 4.52 9.30 8.72
C ILE A 86 5.97 8.99 9.07
N GLY A 87 6.72 9.95 9.59
CA GLY A 87 8.09 9.76 10.02
C GLY A 87 8.25 8.79 11.19
N GLU A 88 7.32 8.82 12.15
CA GLU A 88 7.25 7.86 13.25
C GLU A 88 6.93 6.46 12.74
N ASP A 89 5.91 6.33 11.91
CA ASP A 89 5.54 5.07 11.30
C ASP A 89 6.67 4.48 10.45
N ALA A 90 7.36 5.30 9.65
CA ALA A 90 8.52 4.88 8.88
C ALA A 90 9.65 4.36 9.78
N THR A 91 9.90 5.02 10.91
CA THR A 91 10.87 4.56 11.92
C THR A 91 10.46 3.21 12.50
N ALA A 92 9.17 3.04 12.83
CA ALA A 92 8.63 1.78 13.31
C ALA A 92 8.77 0.64 12.30
N VAL A 93 8.55 0.93 10.98
CA VAL A 93 8.80 -0.05 9.90
C VAL A 93 10.25 -0.52 9.91
N PHE A 94 11.23 0.38 9.92
CA PHE A 94 12.65 -0.01 9.92
C PHE A 94 13.05 -0.75 11.20
N ASN A 95 12.52 -0.36 12.37
CA ASN A 95 12.77 -1.08 13.62
C ASN A 95 12.22 -2.51 13.56
N MET A 96 11.00 -2.69 13.02
CA MET A 96 10.41 -4.01 12.85
C MET A 96 11.23 -4.88 11.87
N LEU A 97 11.65 -4.31 10.73
CA LEU A 97 12.45 -5.00 9.72
C LEU A 97 13.84 -5.39 10.24
N SER A 98 14.39 -4.62 11.18
CA SER A 98 15.67 -4.90 11.84
C SER A 98 15.55 -5.85 13.03
N GLY A 99 14.34 -6.32 13.36
CA GLY A 99 14.09 -7.24 14.46
C GLY A 99 14.10 -6.63 15.86
N TYR A 100 14.06 -5.29 15.99
CA TYR A 100 14.16 -4.62 17.27
C TYR A 100 12.86 -4.52 18.06
N SER A 101 11.71 -4.34 17.38
CA SER A 101 10.42 -4.22 18.06
C SER A 101 9.22 -4.39 17.13
N GLU A 102 8.11 -4.88 17.67
CA GLU A 102 6.81 -4.81 17.02
C GLU A 102 6.10 -3.51 17.44
N PRO A 103 5.56 -2.72 16.48
CA PRO A 103 4.83 -1.51 16.81
C PRO A 103 3.49 -1.83 17.47
N LEU A 104 3.07 -1.02 18.44
CA LEU A 104 1.76 -1.13 19.09
C LEU A 104 0.60 -0.71 18.19
N GLY A 105 0.88 0.04 17.12
CA GLY A 105 -0.09 0.52 16.15
C GLY A 105 0.55 1.40 15.08
N TRP A 106 -0.29 1.94 14.21
CA TRP A 106 0.10 2.77 13.06
C TRP A 106 -0.73 4.05 13.03
N ASN A 107 -0.08 5.19 12.81
CA ASN A 107 -0.74 6.48 12.66
C ASN A 107 -1.35 6.63 11.24
N LYS A 108 -0.51 6.60 10.23
CA LYS A 108 -0.84 6.84 8.82
C LYS A 108 -0.61 5.62 7.94
N LEU A 109 0.47 4.87 8.17
CA LEU A 109 0.79 3.68 7.41
C LEU A 109 -0.11 2.50 7.80
N SER A 110 -0.14 1.49 6.95
CA SER A 110 -0.81 0.22 7.23
C SER A 110 -0.06 -0.90 6.53
N LEU A 111 0.43 -1.86 7.29
CA LEU A 111 1.26 -2.94 6.78
C LEU A 111 0.47 -4.24 6.64
N ALA A 112 0.72 -4.94 5.55
CA ALA A 112 0.30 -6.33 5.36
C ALA A 112 1.40 -7.27 5.92
N PRO A 113 1.02 -8.47 6.40
CA PRO A 113 -0.33 -9.05 6.39
C PRO A 113 -1.18 -8.69 7.62
N LEU A 114 -0.61 -8.13 8.70
CA LEU A 114 -1.27 -8.08 10.01
C LEU A 114 -2.34 -6.98 10.14
N TRP A 115 -2.13 -5.81 9.53
CA TRP A 115 -2.98 -4.63 9.81
C TRP A 115 -3.82 -4.15 8.62
N LEU A 116 -3.31 -4.27 7.38
CA LEU A 116 -3.90 -3.68 6.18
C LEU A 116 -5.33 -4.18 5.93
N ARG A 117 -5.54 -5.49 5.98
CA ARG A 117 -6.85 -6.11 5.73
C ARG A 117 -7.91 -5.63 6.71
N GLY A 118 -7.61 -5.67 8.01
CA GLY A 118 -8.53 -5.20 9.05
C GLY A 118 -8.85 -3.71 8.94
N ARG A 119 -7.88 -2.89 8.53
CA ARG A 119 -8.10 -1.46 8.27
C ARG A 119 -9.07 -1.26 7.12
N PHE A 120 -8.89 -1.93 6.00
CA PHE A 120 -9.78 -1.81 4.85
C PHE A 120 -11.20 -2.32 5.13
N LEU A 121 -11.36 -3.41 5.86
CA LEU A 121 -12.67 -3.87 6.29
C LEU A 121 -13.40 -2.80 7.12
N ARG A 122 -12.73 -2.16 8.07
CA ARG A 122 -13.32 -1.05 8.85
C ARG A 122 -13.70 0.15 7.99
N LEU A 123 -12.89 0.50 7.00
CA LEU A 123 -13.19 1.61 6.07
C LEU A 123 -14.40 1.30 5.19
N ILE A 124 -14.50 0.10 4.64
CA ILE A 124 -15.68 -0.35 3.87
C ILE A 124 -16.92 -0.35 4.76
N GLN A 125 -16.84 -0.86 5.97
CA GLN A 125 -17.94 -0.87 6.93
C GLN A 125 -18.38 0.54 7.32
N ARG A 126 -17.46 1.51 7.42
CA ARG A 126 -17.79 2.92 7.65
C ARG A 126 -18.61 3.48 6.50
N GLU A 127 -18.17 3.31 5.26
CA GLU A 127 -18.95 3.75 4.08
C GLU A 127 -20.33 3.07 4.04
N THR A 128 -20.40 1.80 4.41
CA THR A 128 -21.67 1.06 4.49
C THR A 128 -22.64 1.68 5.50
N ARG A 129 -22.14 2.07 6.68
CA ARG A 129 -22.97 2.76 7.69
C ARG A 129 -23.40 4.13 7.21
N ASN A 130 -22.47 4.92 6.66
CA ASN A 130 -22.76 6.24 6.11
C ASN A 130 -23.91 6.16 5.08
N ALA A 131 -23.83 5.22 4.13
CA ALA A 131 -24.87 5.03 3.14
C ALA A 131 -26.24 4.67 3.75
N ARG A 132 -26.29 3.79 4.77
CA ARG A 132 -27.54 3.44 5.48
C ARG A 132 -28.16 4.62 6.23
N GLU A 133 -27.34 5.57 6.66
CA GLU A 133 -27.74 6.80 7.35
C GLU A 133 -28.04 7.96 6.39
N GLY A 134 -27.95 7.73 5.08
CA GLY A 134 -28.14 8.77 4.06
C GLY A 134 -26.98 9.76 3.93
N ILE A 135 -25.84 9.44 4.51
CA ILE A 135 -24.61 10.24 4.49
C ILE A 135 -23.83 9.91 3.20
N PRO A 136 -23.16 10.89 2.56
CA PRO A 136 -22.33 10.64 1.38
C PRO A 136 -21.33 9.51 1.59
N ALA A 137 -21.37 8.51 0.71
CA ALA A 137 -20.52 7.32 0.79
C ALA A 137 -20.11 6.83 -0.61
N ARG A 138 -18.82 6.64 -0.80
CA ARG A 138 -18.24 6.20 -2.08
C ARG A 138 -16.92 5.50 -1.84
N ILE A 139 -16.66 4.48 -2.64
CA ILE A 139 -15.37 3.78 -2.68
C ILE A 139 -14.84 3.79 -4.11
N VAL A 140 -13.60 4.23 -4.30
CA VAL A 140 -12.86 4.04 -5.56
C VAL A 140 -11.57 3.32 -5.22
N ALA A 141 -11.30 2.20 -5.88
CA ALA A 141 -10.11 1.41 -5.58
C ALA A 141 -9.44 0.89 -6.85
N LYS A 142 -8.16 1.20 -7.00
CA LYS A 142 -7.29 0.69 -8.05
C LYS A 142 -6.29 -0.30 -7.43
N MET A 143 -6.24 -1.53 -7.96
CA MET A 143 -5.44 -2.60 -7.41
C MET A 143 -4.97 -3.60 -8.46
N ASN A 144 -4.00 -4.44 -8.08
CA ASN A 144 -3.55 -5.52 -8.96
C ASN A 144 -4.60 -6.63 -9.10
N SER A 145 -5.08 -7.17 -7.97
CA SER A 145 -6.04 -8.28 -7.93
C SER A 145 -7.01 -8.13 -6.78
N LEU A 146 -8.21 -8.68 -6.93
CA LEU A 146 -9.25 -8.70 -5.90
C LEU A 146 -9.76 -10.13 -5.72
N CYS A 147 -9.21 -10.84 -4.71
CA CYS A 147 -9.49 -12.25 -4.44
C CYS A 147 -9.84 -12.55 -2.98
N ASP A 148 -9.64 -11.59 -2.06
CA ASP A 148 -9.95 -11.77 -0.65
C ASP A 148 -11.46 -11.88 -0.42
N ARG A 149 -11.92 -13.02 0.14
CA ARG A 149 -13.33 -13.34 0.31
C ARG A 149 -14.07 -12.37 1.22
N GLU A 150 -13.43 -11.94 2.32
CA GLU A 150 -14.08 -11.03 3.28
C GLU A 150 -14.18 -9.61 2.73
N ILE A 151 -13.15 -9.13 2.04
CA ILE A 151 -13.18 -7.85 1.33
C ILE A 151 -14.31 -7.85 0.28
N ILE A 152 -14.41 -8.91 -0.53
CA ILE A 152 -15.47 -9.05 -1.55
C ILE A 152 -16.86 -9.06 -0.89
N ALA A 153 -17.05 -9.83 0.17
CA ALA A 153 -18.32 -9.88 0.90
C ALA A 153 -18.70 -8.50 1.48
N SER A 154 -17.73 -7.79 2.07
CA SER A 154 -17.95 -6.42 2.60
C SER A 154 -18.29 -5.42 1.49
N LEU A 155 -17.70 -5.54 0.29
CA LEU A 155 -18.04 -4.71 -0.87
C LEU A 155 -19.47 -4.99 -1.38
N TYR A 156 -19.92 -6.24 -1.38
CA TYR A 156 -21.30 -6.58 -1.70
C TYR A 156 -22.29 -5.99 -0.68
N GLU A 157 -21.98 -6.08 0.62
CA GLU A 157 -22.78 -5.48 1.68
C GLU A 157 -22.84 -3.95 1.51
N ALA A 158 -21.72 -3.30 1.20
CA ALA A 158 -21.68 -1.87 0.93
C ALA A 158 -22.51 -1.48 -0.30
N SER A 159 -22.44 -2.26 -1.39
CA SER A 159 -23.28 -2.07 -2.56
C SER A 159 -24.76 -2.15 -2.23
N ASN A 160 -25.20 -3.16 -1.45
CA ASN A 160 -26.57 -3.33 -1.03
C ASN A 160 -27.06 -2.19 -0.10
N ALA A 161 -26.15 -1.55 0.61
CA ALA A 161 -26.43 -0.35 1.41
C ALA A 161 -26.53 0.95 0.56
N GLY A 162 -26.20 0.90 -0.73
CA GLY A 162 -26.25 2.05 -1.63
C GLY A 162 -24.90 2.75 -1.87
N VAL A 163 -23.80 2.23 -1.35
CA VAL A 163 -22.46 2.79 -1.62
C VAL A 163 -22.11 2.65 -3.09
N LYS A 164 -21.73 3.74 -3.74
CA LYS A 164 -21.20 3.70 -5.12
C LYS A 164 -19.75 3.24 -5.10
N ILE A 165 -19.47 2.12 -5.78
CA ILE A 165 -18.17 1.46 -5.76
C ILE A 165 -17.62 1.37 -7.19
N GLN A 166 -16.43 1.91 -7.40
CA GLN A 166 -15.71 1.87 -8.66
C GLN A 166 -14.35 1.17 -8.47
N LEU A 167 -14.16 0.06 -9.15
CA LEU A 167 -12.97 -0.77 -9.03
C LEU A 167 -12.20 -0.78 -10.34
N ILE A 168 -10.90 -0.51 -10.27
CA ILE A 168 -9.96 -0.63 -11.38
C ILE A 168 -9.04 -1.80 -11.04
N VAL A 169 -9.30 -2.97 -11.62
CA VAL A 169 -8.57 -4.21 -11.31
C VAL A 169 -7.79 -4.67 -12.52
N ARG A 170 -6.47 -4.69 -12.40
CA ARG A 170 -5.57 -5.00 -13.50
C ARG A 170 -5.50 -6.50 -13.81
N GLY A 171 -5.49 -7.34 -12.77
CA GLY A 171 -5.32 -8.80 -12.87
C GLY A 171 -6.59 -9.55 -12.49
N ILE A 172 -6.44 -10.59 -11.65
CA ILE A 172 -7.54 -11.46 -11.26
C ILE A 172 -8.58 -10.70 -10.44
N CYS A 173 -9.85 -10.79 -10.82
CA CYS A 173 -10.99 -10.26 -10.08
C CYS A 173 -12.01 -11.38 -9.83
N CYS A 174 -12.17 -11.76 -8.55
CA CYS A 174 -13.16 -12.76 -8.13
C CYS A 174 -14.52 -12.14 -7.77
N LEU A 175 -14.67 -10.81 -7.83
CA LEU A 175 -15.92 -10.11 -7.61
C LEU A 175 -16.73 -10.04 -8.92
N ARG A 176 -18.03 -10.30 -8.85
CA ARG A 176 -18.99 -10.09 -9.96
C ARG A 176 -19.71 -8.76 -9.75
N ALA A 177 -19.56 -7.84 -10.69
CA ALA A 177 -20.21 -6.53 -10.66
C ALA A 177 -21.55 -6.53 -11.41
N GLY A 178 -22.40 -5.57 -11.08
CA GLY A 178 -23.66 -5.31 -11.80
C GLY A 178 -24.75 -6.36 -11.63
N ILE A 179 -24.69 -7.19 -10.60
CA ILE A 179 -25.72 -8.19 -10.30
C ILE A 179 -26.84 -7.54 -9.46
N PRO A 180 -28.11 -7.53 -9.94
CA PRO A 180 -29.23 -6.99 -9.18
C PRO A 180 -29.36 -7.62 -7.79
N GLY A 181 -29.57 -6.78 -6.78
CA GLY A 181 -29.68 -7.21 -5.37
C GLY A 181 -28.40 -7.71 -4.73
N LEU A 182 -27.24 -7.62 -5.40
CA LEU A 182 -25.94 -8.04 -4.86
C LEU A 182 -24.85 -6.97 -5.09
N SER A 183 -24.65 -6.56 -6.33
CA SER A 183 -23.54 -5.69 -6.72
C SER A 183 -23.94 -4.65 -7.78
N GLU A 184 -25.19 -4.23 -7.80
CA GLU A 184 -25.71 -3.27 -8.76
C GLU A 184 -25.02 -1.90 -8.70
N ASN A 185 -24.49 -1.52 -7.53
CA ASN A 185 -23.74 -0.29 -7.31
C ASN A 185 -22.21 -0.45 -7.48
N ILE A 186 -21.76 -1.61 -7.96
CA ILE A 186 -20.34 -1.88 -8.22
C ILE A 186 -20.08 -1.86 -9.73
N THR A 187 -19.09 -1.08 -10.14
CA THR A 187 -18.52 -1.13 -11.48
C THR A 187 -17.07 -1.60 -11.41
N VAL A 188 -16.67 -2.44 -12.36
CA VAL A 188 -15.28 -2.93 -12.48
C VAL A 188 -14.78 -2.65 -13.88
N CYS A 189 -13.58 -2.10 -13.97
CA CYS A 189 -12.87 -1.93 -15.24
C CYS A 189 -11.39 -2.29 -15.10
N SER A 190 -10.71 -2.46 -16.23
CA SER A 190 -9.25 -2.57 -16.34
C SER A 190 -8.74 -1.48 -17.27
N ILE A 191 -7.56 -0.95 -16.97
CA ILE A 191 -6.85 -0.04 -17.86
C ILE A 191 -5.76 -0.85 -18.55
N VAL A 192 -5.80 -0.87 -19.88
CA VAL A 192 -4.80 -1.52 -20.73
C VAL A 192 -4.19 -0.46 -21.65
N GLY A 193 -2.87 -0.33 -21.63
CA GLY A 193 -2.14 0.67 -22.39
C GLY A 193 -0.68 0.28 -22.59
N ASN A 194 0.15 1.23 -22.98
CA ASN A 194 1.58 1.03 -23.21
C ASN A 194 2.37 0.76 -21.92
N PHE A 195 1.85 1.23 -20.79
CA PHE A 195 2.48 1.08 -19.47
C PHE A 195 1.66 0.17 -18.59
N LEU A 196 2.34 -0.52 -17.67
CA LEU A 196 1.69 -1.31 -16.64
C LEU A 196 1.11 -0.38 -15.57
N GLU A 197 -0.20 -0.46 -15.34
CA GLU A 197 -0.91 0.28 -14.29
C GLU A 197 -0.57 -0.31 -12.91
N HIS A 198 0.57 0.09 -12.35
CA HIS A 198 1.18 -0.57 -11.20
C HIS A 198 0.74 0.01 -9.85
N SER A 199 0.47 1.30 -9.78
CA SER A 199 0.04 1.98 -8.53
C SER A 199 -1.24 1.38 -7.97
N ARG A 200 -1.33 1.22 -6.64
CA ARG A 200 -2.55 0.90 -5.91
C ARG A 200 -3.02 2.17 -5.21
N ILE A 201 -4.28 2.52 -5.42
CA ILE A 201 -4.87 3.74 -4.85
C ILE A 201 -6.26 3.39 -4.35
N PHE A 202 -6.58 3.81 -3.13
CA PHE A 202 -7.85 3.53 -2.48
C PHE A 202 -8.42 4.83 -1.93
N TYR A 203 -9.64 5.13 -2.29
CA TYR A 203 -10.39 6.33 -1.90
C TYR A 203 -11.66 5.91 -1.15
N PHE A 204 -11.89 6.53 -0.01
CA PHE A 204 -13.11 6.39 0.80
C PHE A 204 -13.65 7.79 1.07
N GLU A 205 -14.93 8.02 0.78
CA GLU A 205 -15.61 9.33 0.82
C GLU A 205 -15.65 9.95 2.23
N ASN A 206 -15.97 9.15 3.24
CA ASN A 206 -15.95 9.56 4.64
C ASN A 206 -16.72 10.87 4.91
N ASP A 207 -17.99 10.94 4.48
CA ASP A 207 -18.85 12.12 4.71
C ASP A 207 -18.26 13.44 4.19
N GLY A 208 -17.65 13.41 3.01
CA GLY A 208 -17.04 14.59 2.38
C GLY A 208 -15.64 14.95 2.87
N GLU A 209 -15.07 14.17 3.81
CA GLU A 209 -13.67 14.28 4.25
C GLU A 209 -12.88 13.06 3.77
N PRO A 210 -12.54 12.97 2.49
CA PRO A 210 -12.04 11.74 1.90
C PRO A 210 -10.71 11.30 2.47
N GLN A 211 -10.56 9.99 2.60
CA GLN A 211 -9.30 9.35 2.95
C GLN A 211 -8.74 8.61 1.74
N ILE A 212 -7.49 8.91 1.40
CA ILE A 212 -6.80 8.33 0.27
C ILE A 212 -5.58 7.55 0.77
N PHE A 213 -5.45 6.32 0.28
CA PHE A 213 -4.30 5.45 0.55
C PHE A 213 -3.64 5.07 -0.76
N MET A 214 -2.31 4.96 -0.75
CA MET A 214 -1.52 4.45 -1.87
C MET A 214 -0.56 3.34 -1.41
N GLY A 215 -0.25 2.38 -2.35
CA GLY A 215 0.64 1.26 -2.06
C GLY A 215 1.15 0.53 -3.30
#